data_c3fbdae45cc64f15a03938c81f7cdb80
#
_entry.id   c3fbdae45cc64f15a03938c81f7cdb80
#
_cell.length_a   1.000
_cell.length_b   1.000
_cell.length_c   1.000
_cell.angle_alpha   90.00
_cell.angle_beta   90.00
_cell.angle_gamma   90.00
#
_symmetry.space_group_name_H-M   'P 1'
#
loop_
_entity.id
_entity.type
_entity.pdbx_description
1 polymer ?
#
loop_
_entity_poly.entity_id
_entity_poly.type
_entity_poly.pdbx_seq_one_letter_code
_entity_poly.pdbx_strand_id
1 'polypeptide(L)'
;MSPNARSPRPKLPNRQMLIRLALAVIAAAIAFNIPHSLIPMFKESLSEAAPPPEIQNAIAGKSKIVIVGDSITEAGKYPGGYVWLLQHYLSDLYPDRQIEIVNAGISGNKATDMQARFQKDAIDQKPYLVMINVGVNEC
;
A
#
# COMPACT_ATOMS: atom_id res chain seq x y z
N MET A 1 3.27 52.81 22.72
CA MET A 1 2.71 51.98 21.62
C MET A 1 3.27 50.59 21.76
N SER A 2 2.42 49.66 22.21
CA SER A 2 2.82 48.27 22.49
C SER A 2 2.64 47.42 21.24
N PRO A 3 3.57 46.53 20.83
CA PRO A 3 3.42 45.73 19.63
C PRO A 3 2.46 44.57 19.87
N ASN A 4 1.58 44.44 18.94
CA ASN A 4 0.49 43.51 18.73
C ASN A 4 0.94 42.04 18.96
N ALA A 5 0.52 41.43 20.07
CA ALA A 5 0.67 40.01 20.33
C ALA A 5 -0.31 39.23 19.43
N ARG A 6 0.21 38.66 18.33
CA ARG A 6 -0.55 37.70 17.51
C ARG A 6 -0.83 36.45 18.34
N SER A 7 -2.11 36.17 18.54
CA SER A 7 -2.54 34.92 19.16
C SER A 7 -1.98 33.71 18.38
N PRO A 8 -1.51 32.64 19.06
CA PRO A 8 -1.01 31.45 18.40
C PRO A 8 -2.13 30.81 17.56
N ARG A 9 -1.85 30.57 16.27
CA ARG A 9 -2.78 29.85 15.39
C ARG A 9 -2.97 28.45 15.93
N PRO A 10 -4.22 27.94 15.98
CA PRO A 10 -4.47 26.55 16.38
C PRO A 10 -3.71 25.62 15.45
N LYS A 11 -2.94 24.68 16.01
CA LYS A 11 -2.24 23.64 15.25
C LYS A 11 -3.32 22.77 14.59
N LEU A 12 -3.30 22.69 13.28
CA LEU A 12 -4.15 21.74 12.54
C LEU A 12 -3.86 20.32 13.01
N PRO A 13 -4.90 19.48 13.23
CA PRO A 13 -4.72 18.11 13.64
C PRO A 13 -3.90 17.35 12.59
N ASN A 14 -3.00 16.50 13.07
CA ASN A 14 -2.16 15.67 12.21
C ASN A 14 -3.05 14.84 11.26
N ARG A 15 -2.69 14.76 9.98
CA ARG A 15 -3.39 14.01 8.94
C ARG A 15 -3.72 12.57 9.38
N GLN A 16 -2.81 11.92 10.11
CA GLN A 16 -3.06 10.59 10.68
C GLN A 16 -4.17 10.58 11.74
N MET A 17 -4.27 11.65 12.53
CA MET A 17 -5.34 11.80 13.52
C MET A 17 -6.69 11.99 12.82
N LEU A 18 -6.75 12.75 11.72
CA LEU A 18 -7.96 12.92 10.93
C LEU A 18 -8.41 11.62 10.26
N ILE A 19 -7.46 10.83 9.71
CA ILE A 19 -7.76 9.52 9.11
C ILE A 19 -8.27 8.54 10.18
N ARG A 20 -7.65 8.49 11.35
CA ARG A 20 -8.11 7.65 12.47
C ARG A 20 -9.49 8.06 12.98
N LEU A 21 -9.75 9.37 13.05
CA LEU A 21 -11.09 9.88 13.42
C LEU A 21 -12.13 9.52 12.35
N ALA A 22 -11.81 9.68 11.07
CA ALA A 22 -12.70 9.31 9.98
C ALA A 22 -12.99 7.82 9.96
N LEU A 23 -11.99 6.97 10.16
CA LEU A 23 -12.16 5.51 10.26
C LEU A 23 -12.97 5.12 11.49
N ALA A 24 -12.77 5.79 12.62
CA ALA A 24 -13.55 5.55 13.84
C ALA A 24 -15.03 5.96 13.65
N VAL A 25 -15.28 7.06 12.96
CA VAL A 25 -16.65 7.53 12.65
C VAL A 25 -17.34 6.59 11.67
N ILE A 26 -16.62 6.11 10.63
CA ILE A 26 -17.14 5.13 9.68
C ILE A 26 -17.42 3.80 10.39
N ALA A 27 -16.50 3.33 11.24
CA ALA A 27 -16.70 2.12 12.02
C ALA A 27 -17.88 2.24 12.99
N ALA A 28 -18.05 3.40 13.64
CA ALA A 28 -19.20 3.67 14.51
C ALA A 28 -20.52 3.75 13.73
N ALA A 29 -20.53 4.35 12.54
CA ALA A 29 -21.70 4.43 11.68
C ALA A 29 -22.12 3.04 11.14
N ILE A 30 -21.14 2.20 10.81
CA ILE A 30 -21.38 0.81 10.40
C ILE A 30 -21.89 -0.01 11.59
N ALA A 31 -21.28 0.14 12.78
CA ALA A 31 -21.69 -0.58 13.99
C ALA A 31 -23.11 -0.21 14.46
N PHE A 32 -23.57 1.02 14.19
CA PHE A 32 -24.90 1.45 14.56
C PHE A 32 -26.02 0.84 13.69
N ASN A 33 -25.69 0.39 12.48
CA ASN A 33 -26.62 -0.20 11.53
C ASN A 33 -26.51 -1.73 11.39
N ILE A 34 -25.53 -2.36 12.03
CA ILE A 34 -25.35 -3.82 11.98
C ILE A 34 -26.05 -4.44 13.20
N PRO A 35 -27.00 -5.35 13.02
CA PRO A 35 -27.59 -6.07 14.14
C PRO A 35 -26.50 -6.81 14.93
N HIS A 36 -26.54 -6.71 16.25
CA HIS A 36 -25.55 -7.28 17.17
C HIS A 36 -25.23 -8.77 16.92
N SER A 37 -26.17 -9.50 16.33
CA SER A 37 -25.99 -10.91 15.93
C SER A 37 -24.96 -11.13 14.83
N LEU A 38 -24.63 -10.11 14.02
CA LEU A 38 -23.67 -10.21 12.91
C LEU A 38 -22.24 -9.76 13.30
N ILE A 39 -22.06 -9.12 14.45
CA ILE A 39 -20.76 -8.66 14.95
C ILE A 39 -19.74 -9.79 15.08
N PRO A 40 -20.09 -11.00 15.62
CA PRO A 40 -19.16 -12.12 15.70
C PRO A 40 -18.66 -12.58 14.32
N MET A 41 -19.55 -12.67 13.33
CA MET A 41 -19.18 -13.06 11.95
C MET A 41 -18.24 -12.05 11.29
N PHE A 42 -18.47 -10.74 11.54
CA PHE A 42 -17.58 -9.69 11.05
C PHE A 42 -16.20 -9.73 11.71
N LYS A 43 -16.16 -10.03 13.02
CA LYS A 43 -14.93 -10.13 13.78
C LYS A 43 -14.09 -11.34 13.34
N GLU A 44 -14.74 -12.45 13.01
CA GLU A 44 -14.11 -13.65 12.49
C GLU A 44 -13.58 -13.43 11.06
N SER A 45 -14.38 -12.81 10.19
CA SER A 45 -13.97 -12.43 8.83
C SER A 45 -12.80 -11.43 8.80
N LEU A 46 -12.76 -10.47 9.73
CA LEU A 46 -11.63 -9.52 9.85
C LEU A 46 -10.38 -10.18 10.44
N SER A 47 -10.55 -11.19 11.31
CA SER A 47 -9.45 -11.99 11.83
C SER A 47 -8.86 -12.91 10.77
N GLU A 48 -9.69 -13.41 9.85
CA GLU A 48 -9.26 -14.23 8.72
C GLU A 48 -8.60 -13.40 7.61
N ALA A 49 -8.98 -12.11 7.50
CA ALA A 49 -8.36 -11.16 6.56
C ALA A 49 -7.02 -10.61 7.05
N ALA A 50 -6.64 -10.85 8.31
CA ALA A 50 -5.29 -10.51 8.77
C ALA A 50 -4.28 -11.42 8.06
N PRO A 51 -3.23 -10.86 7.42
CA PRO A 51 -2.23 -11.69 6.76
C PRO A 51 -1.63 -12.68 7.76
N PRO A 52 -1.36 -13.94 7.35
CA PRO A 52 -0.75 -14.95 8.21
C PRO A 52 0.45 -14.38 8.99
N PRO A 53 0.68 -14.81 10.23
CA PRO A 53 1.78 -14.32 11.07
C PRO A 53 3.14 -14.49 10.40
N GLU A 54 3.29 -15.45 9.49
CA GLU A 54 4.47 -15.63 8.66
C GLU A 54 4.71 -14.43 7.73
N ILE A 55 3.66 -13.88 7.12
CA ILE A 55 3.74 -12.67 6.28
C ILE A 55 4.02 -11.45 7.16
N GLN A 56 3.43 -11.37 8.34
CA GLN A 56 3.70 -10.26 9.27
C GLN A 56 5.14 -10.26 9.75
N ASN A 57 5.72 -11.43 10.05
CA ASN A 57 7.12 -11.57 10.46
C ASN A 57 8.09 -11.36 9.31
N ALA A 58 7.72 -11.80 8.11
CA ALA A 58 8.54 -11.67 6.92
C ALA A 58 8.66 -10.22 6.42
N ILE A 59 7.66 -9.36 6.71
CA ILE A 59 7.73 -7.92 6.44
C ILE A 59 8.37 -7.17 7.62
N ALA A 60 8.88 -7.86 8.65
CA ALA A 60 9.60 -7.23 9.76
C ALA A 60 10.98 -6.75 9.28
N GLY A 61 11.15 -5.43 9.14
CA GLY A 61 12.39 -4.81 8.69
C GLY A 61 12.29 -4.12 7.33
N LYS A 62 13.42 -4.04 6.62
CA LYS A 62 13.45 -3.50 5.24
C LYS A 62 12.94 -4.57 4.28
N SER A 63 11.80 -4.32 3.65
CA SER A 63 11.22 -5.22 2.67
C SER A 63 11.21 -4.58 1.29
N LYS A 64 11.77 -5.27 0.32
CA LYS A 64 11.74 -4.84 -1.08
C LYS A 64 10.72 -5.66 -1.85
N ILE A 65 9.81 -4.99 -2.54
CA ILE A 65 8.84 -5.57 -3.46
C ILE A 65 9.23 -5.14 -4.87
N VAL A 66 9.43 -6.09 -5.77
CA VAL A 66 9.67 -5.79 -7.18
C VAL A 66 8.43 -6.11 -7.97
N ILE A 67 7.98 -5.18 -8.80
CA ILE A 67 6.82 -5.36 -9.67
C ILE A 67 7.31 -5.38 -11.11
N VAL A 68 7.33 -6.56 -11.71
CA VAL A 68 7.67 -6.77 -13.13
C VAL A 68 6.39 -6.66 -13.95
N GLY A 69 6.43 -5.93 -15.06
CA GLY A 69 5.24 -5.74 -15.88
C GLY A 69 5.50 -5.03 -17.22
N ASP A 70 4.41 -4.70 -17.86
CA ASP A 70 4.35 -3.98 -19.12
C ASP A 70 4.11 -2.47 -18.94
N SER A 71 3.46 -1.82 -19.92
CA SER A 71 3.13 -0.39 -19.91
C SER A 71 2.22 0.02 -18.76
N ILE A 72 1.33 -0.87 -18.31
CA ILE A 72 0.43 -0.58 -17.18
C ILE A 72 1.25 -0.44 -15.89
N THR A 73 2.22 -1.32 -15.71
CA THR A 73 3.14 -1.27 -14.56
C THR A 73 4.07 -0.07 -14.67
N GLU A 74 4.64 0.19 -15.86
CA GLU A 74 5.51 1.35 -16.09
C GLU A 74 4.79 2.66 -15.76
N ALA A 75 3.57 2.84 -16.25
CA ALA A 75 2.73 4.01 -15.97
C ALA A 75 2.26 4.05 -14.50
N GLY A 76 2.21 2.91 -13.84
CA GLY A 76 1.79 2.76 -12.46
C GLY A 76 2.61 3.57 -11.45
N LYS A 77 3.83 4.03 -11.81
CA LYS A 77 4.71 4.85 -10.96
C LYS A 77 4.25 6.29 -10.79
N TYR A 78 3.42 6.81 -11.69
CA TYR A 78 2.95 8.19 -11.64
C TYR A 78 1.83 8.38 -10.62
N PRO A 79 1.60 9.60 -10.09
CA PRO A 79 0.54 9.88 -9.14
C PRO A 79 -0.83 9.38 -9.63
N GLY A 80 -1.49 8.56 -8.79
CA GLY A 80 -2.75 7.89 -9.13
C GLY A 80 -2.59 6.53 -9.80
N GLY A 81 -1.39 6.15 -10.25
CA GLY A 81 -1.11 4.81 -10.75
C GLY A 81 -1.03 3.78 -9.62
N TYR A 82 -1.28 2.50 -9.94
CA TYR A 82 -1.44 1.47 -8.91
C TYR A 82 -0.16 1.21 -8.09
N VAL A 83 1.04 1.31 -8.69
CA VAL A 83 2.31 1.15 -7.98
C VAL A 83 2.53 2.31 -7.01
N TRP A 84 2.21 3.54 -7.45
CA TRP A 84 2.26 4.73 -6.61
C TRP A 84 1.28 4.64 -5.44
N LEU A 85 0.04 4.22 -5.70
CA LEU A 85 -0.98 4.01 -4.65
C LEU A 85 -0.54 2.94 -3.65
N LEU A 86 -0.01 1.81 -4.14
CA LEU A 86 0.46 0.72 -3.30
C LEU A 86 1.61 1.17 -2.39
N GLN A 87 2.59 1.92 -2.91
CA GLN A 87 3.69 2.48 -2.10
C GLN A 87 3.16 3.38 -0.98
N HIS A 88 2.22 4.28 -1.29
CA HIS A 88 1.67 5.20 -0.31
C HIS A 88 0.82 4.46 0.73
N TYR A 89 -0.01 3.52 0.28
CA TYR A 89 -0.85 2.71 1.17
C TYR A 89 -0.02 1.88 2.15
N LEU A 90 1.03 1.21 1.67
CA LEU A 90 1.91 0.44 2.54
C LEU A 90 2.72 1.32 3.49
N SER A 91 3.16 2.48 3.04
CA SER A 91 3.86 3.44 3.91
C SER A 91 2.96 4.01 5.01
N ASP A 92 1.67 4.22 4.71
CA ASP A 92 0.71 4.70 5.68
C ASP A 92 0.29 3.61 6.69
N LEU A 93 0.11 2.36 6.22
CA LEU A 93 -0.25 1.23 7.08
C LEU A 93 0.90 0.78 7.98
N TYR A 94 2.13 0.83 7.47
CA TYR A 94 3.32 0.31 8.15
C TYR A 94 4.41 1.38 8.24
N PRO A 95 4.18 2.49 8.97
CA PRO A 95 5.11 3.62 9.02
C PRO A 95 6.48 3.27 9.61
N ASP A 96 6.52 2.25 10.47
CA ASP A 96 7.75 1.78 11.11
C ASP A 96 8.52 0.77 10.25
N ARG A 97 7.98 0.41 9.09
CA ARG A 97 8.61 -0.53 8.15
C ARG A 97 9.11 0.22 6.92
N GLN A 98 10.34 -0.07 6.53
CA GLN A 98 10.92 0.49 5.32
C GLN A 98 10.57 -0.41 4.12
N ILE A 99 9.36 -0.25 3.59
CA ILE A 99 8.88 -1.00 2.43
C ILE A 99 9.25 -0.20 1.18
N GLU A 100 10.12 -0.77 0.35
CA GLU A 100 10.54 -0.22 -0.94
C GLU A 100 9.81 -0.96 -2.06
N ILE A 101 9.16 -0.24 -2.97
CA ILE A 101 8.58 -0.83 -4.18
C ILE A 101 9.42 -0.42 -5.39
N VAL A 102 10.00 -1.40 -6.07
CA VAL A 102 10.73 -1.23 -7.32
C VAL A 102 9.78 -1.49 -8.48
N ASN A 103 9.55 -0.48 -9.30
CA ASN A 103 8.78 -0.61 -10.53
C ASN A 103 9.70 -1.08 -11.66
N ALA A 104 9.53 -2.30 -12.12
CA ALA A 104 10.22 -2.90 -13.25
C ALA A 104 9.27 -3.12 -14.44
N GLY A 105 8.35 -2.18 -14.66
CA GLY A 105 7.48 -2.14 -15.83
C GLY A 105 8.21 -1.59 -17.06
N ILE A 106 8.01 -2.23 -18.21
CA ILE A 106 8.52 -1.76 -19.52
C ILE A 106 7.40 -1.89 -20.57
N SER A 107 7.09 -0.78 -21.22
CA SER A 107 6.01 -0.72 -22.21
C SER A 107 6.24 -1.72 -23.35
N GLY A 108 5.16 -2.37 -23.78
CA GLY A 108 5.18 -3.34 -24.88
C GLY A 108 5.71 -4.72 -24.52
N ASN A 109 6.24 -4.93 -23.30
CA ASN A 109 6.79 -6.23 -22.94
C ASN A 109 5.73 -7.34 -22.92
N LYS A 110 6.11 -8.47 -23.49
CA LYS A 110 5.44 -9.77 -23.40
C LYS A 110 6.08 -10.60 -22.27
N ALA A 111 5.50 -11.75 -21.97
CA ALA A 111 6.04 -12.69 -20.96
C ALA A 111 7.49 -13.10 -21.29
N THR A 112 7.80 -13.34 -22.57
CA THR A 112 9.15 -13.70 -23.04
C THR A 112 10.16 -12.58 -22.80
N ASP A 113 9.77 -11.33 -22.98
CA ASP A 113 10.64 -10.17 -22.73
C ASP A 113 10.91 -10.02 -21.23
N MET A 114 9.87 -10.19 -20.41
CA MET A 114 10.00 -10.17 -18.96
C MET A 114 10.90 -11.31 -18.47
N GLN A 115 10.75 -12.51 -19.04
CA GLN A 115 11.60 -13.66 -18.72
C GLN A 115 13.07 -13.38 -19.00
N ALA A 116 13.39 -12.76 -20.16
CA ALA A 116 14.76 -12.45 -20.56
C ALA A 116 15.48 -11.51 -19.58
N ARG A 117 14.75 -10.61 -18.90
CA ARG A 117 15.30 -9.63 -17.96
C ARG A 117 15.03 -9.95 -16.49
N PHE A 118 14.30 -11.04 -16.21
CA PHE A 118 13.81 -11.36 -14.86
C PHE A 118 14.93 -11.50 -13.83
N GLN A 119 16.05 -12.13 -14.22
CA GLN A 119 17.19 -12.26 -13.32
C GLN A 119 17.69 -10.90 -12.84
N LYS A 120 17.96 -9.98 -13.77
CA LYS A 120 18.49 -8.64 -13.47
C LYS A 120 17.49 -7.74 -12.75
N ASP A 121 16.26 -7.71 -13.26
CA ASP A 121 15.27 -6.71 -12.83
C ASP A 121 14.51 -7.15 -11.57
N ALA A 122 14.48 -8.46 -11.28
CA ALA A 122 13.81 -8.99 -10.11
C ALA A 122 14.79 -9.68 -9.14
N ILE A 123 15.42 -10.77 -9.53
CA ILE A 123 16.18 -11.63 -8.60
C ILE A 123 17.41 -10.92 -8.02
N ASP A 124 18.17 -10.23 -8.85
CA ASP A 124 19.39 -9.52 -8.41
C ASP A 124 19.08 -8.36 -7.46
N GLN A 125 17.83 -7.87 -7.46
CA GLN A 125 17.33 -6.88 -6.51
C GLN A 125 17.13 -7.45 -5.10
N LYS A 126 17.23 -8.78 -4.91
CA LYS A 126 17.01 -9.50 -3.66
C LYS A 126 15.68 -9.11 -2.99
N PRO A 127 14.57 -9.22 -3.71
CA PRO A 127 13.27 -8.85 -3.20
C PRO A 127 12.78 -9.85 -2.17
N TYR A 128 11.94 -9.38 -1.26
CA TYR A 128 11.09 -10.23 -0.43
C TYR A 128 9.93 -10.82 -1.23
N LEU A 129 9.34 -9.99 -2.12
CA LEU A 129 8.20 -10.36 -2.95
C LEU A 129 8.42 -9.87 -4.38
N VAL A 130 8.10 -10.72 -5.35
CA VAL A 130 7.99 -10.34 -6.76
C VAL A 130 6.54 -10.45 -7.19
N MET A 131 6.00 -9.36 -7.75
CA MET A 131 4.71 -9.34 -8.42
C MET A 131 4.94 -9.29 -9.92
N ILE A 132 4.18 -10.10 -10.68
CA ILE A 132 4.28 -10.14 -12.15
C ILE A 132 2.90 -9.76 -12.71
N ASN A 133 2.88 -8.70 -13.52
CA ASN A 133 1.69 -8.25 -14.25
C ASN A 133 1.94 -8.41 -15.75
N VAL A 134 1.31 -9.41 -16.37
CA VAL A 134 1.54 -9.81 -17.75
C VAL A 134 0.24 -10.26 -18.42
N GLY A 135 0.17 -10.17 -19.73
CA GLY A 135 -0.93 -10.73 -20.51
C GLY A 135 -1.52 -9.79 -21.56
N VAL A 136 -1.42 -8.47 -21.39
CA VAL A 136 -2.04 -7.49 -22.29
C VAL A 136 -1.43 -7.50 -23.68
N ASN A 137 -0.13 -7.78 -23.80
CA ASN A 137 0.63 -7.74 -25.06
C ASN A 137 0.86 -9.13 -25.70
N GLU A 138 0.24 -10.19 -25.16
CA GLU A 138 0.48 -11.56 -25.63
C GLU A 138 -0.16 -11.88 -27.00
N CYS A 139 -1.09 -11.05 -27.48
CA CYS A 139 -1.79 -11.23 -28.77
C CYS A 139 -0.95 -10.78 -29.96
#